data_197487a3ad453a4ac80a45f3a9cc5000
#
_entry.id   197487a3ad453a4ac80a45f3a9cc5000
#
_cell.length_a   1.000
_cell.length_b   1.000
_cell.length_c   1.000
_cell.angle_alpha   90.00
_cell.angle_beta   90.00
_cell.angle_gamma   90.00
#
_symmetry.space_group_name_H-M   'P 1'
#
loop_
_entity.id
_entity.type
_entity.pdbx_description
1 polymer ?
#
loop_
_entity_poly.entity_id
_entity_poly.type
_entity_poly.pdbx_seq_one_letter_code
_entity_poly.pdbx_strand_id
1 'polypeptide(L)'
;PITLDCFEIDDYEKDLKCVETYDSNIEVDYSTVDFEVHKFINFLENLRQKYLETKDKRYWKELIRWLPESWLQKRTITMNYENVRNMYFQRRNHKLTEWSESFIKWVESLPYAEELIVYNGKPENP
;
A
#
# COMPACT_ATOMS: atom_id res chain seq x y z
N PRO A 1 -8.83 -7.10 -14.80
CA PRO A 1 -8.20 -5.89 -15.35
C PRO A 1 -7.44 -5.10 -14.30
N ILE A 2 -6.36 -4.45 -14.71
CA ILE A 2 -5.60 -3.58 -13.83
C ILE A 2 -6.23 -2.19 -13.86
N THR A 3 -6.70 -1.75 -12.70
CA THR A 3 -7.37 -0.46 -12.53
C THR A 3 -6.77 0.27 -11.34
N LEU A 4 -7.16 1.52 -11.13
CA LEU A 4 -6.60 2.34 -10.04
C LEU A 4 -6.81 1.71 -8.66
N ASP A 5 -7.94 1.04 -8.45
CA ASP A 5 -8.25 0.40 -7.17
C ASP A 5 -7.39 -0.85 -6.86
N CYS A 6 -6.59 -1.31 -7.82
CA CYS A 6 -5.58 -2.34 -7.57
C CYS A 6 -4.34 -1.80 -6.83
N PHE A 7 -4.29 -0.50 -6.61
CA PHE A 7 -3.16 0.17 -5.97
C PHE A 7 -3.60 0.83 -4.67
N GLU A 8 -2.65 1.23 -3.84
CA GLU A 8 -2.95 2.00 -2.66
C GLU A 8 -3.41 3.41 -3.10
N ILE A 9 -4.65 3.76 -2.82
CA ILE A 9 -5.28 4.99 -3.28
C ILE A 9 -5.61 5.99 -2.16
N ASP A 10 -5.63 5.55 -0.90
CA ASP A 10 -6.00 6.42 0.21
C ASP A 10 -5.05 7.61 0.33
N ASP A 11 -3.76 7.31 0.34
CA ASP A 11 -2.74 8.36 0.36
C ASP A 11 -2.61 9.06 -0.99
N TYR A 12 -2.86 8.34 -2.11
CA TYR A 12 -2.82 8.91 -3.44
C TYR A 12 -3.73 10.12 -3.57
N GLU A 13 -5.01 9.97 -3.22
CA GLU A 13 -5.97 11.07 -3.31
C GLU A 13 -5.62 12.23 -2.38
N LYS A 14 -5.22 11.90 -1.15
CA LYS A 14 -4.85 12.88 -0.14
C LYS A 14 -3.60 13.66 -0.55
N ASP A 15 -2.57 12.95 -0.99
CA ASP A 15 -1.28 13.56 -1.35
C ASP A 15 -1.40 14.40 -2.62
N LEU A 16 -2.21 13.97 -3.59
CA LEU A 16 -2.46 14.76 -4.79
C LEU A 16 -3.16 16.07 -4.47
N LYS A 17 -4.10 16.07 -3.52
CA LYS A 17 -4.74 17.31 -3.06
C LYS A 17 -3.73 18.25 -2.41
N CYS A 18 -2.77 17.71 -1.68
CA CYS A 18 -1.69 18.52 -1.12
C CYS A 18 -0.81 19.14 -2.20
N VAL A 19 -0.52 18.39 -3.27
CA VAL A 19 0.25 18.90 -4.42
C VAL A 19 -0.50 20.02 -5.12
N GLU A 20 -1.82 19.90 -5.28
CA GLU A 20 -2.66 20.90 -5.91
C GLU A 20 -2.60 22.27 -5.22
N THR A 21 -2.45 22.26 -3.88
CA THR A 21 -2.37 23.48 -3.07
C THR A 21 -0.93 23.94 -2.83
N TYR A 22 0.05 23.27 -3.42
CA TYR A 22 1.45 23.56 -3.18
C TYR A 22 1.91 24.82 -3.92
N ASP A 23 3.05 25.37 -3.49
CA ASP A 23 3.61 26.62 -4.02
C ASP A 23 3.73 26.59 -5.54
N SER A 24 3.33 27.70 -6.18
CA SER A 24 3.34 27.89 -7.61
C SER A 24 4.73 27.76 -8.29
N ASN A 25 5.80 27.64 -7.51
CA ASN A 25 7.15 27.43 -8.02
C ASN A 25 7.46 25.96 -8.38
N ILE A 26 6.55 25.03 -8.07
CA ILE A 26 6.67 23.62 -8.44
C ILE A 26 5.74 23.34 -9.60
N GLU A 27 6.31 22.97 -10.75
CA GLU A 27 5.57 22.69 -11.98
C GLU A 27 4.84 21.34 -11.97
N VAL A 28 4.32 20.92 -10.82
CA VAL A 28 3.57 19.66 -10.71
C VAL A 28 2.17 20.01 -10.25
N ASP A 29 1.19 19.90 -11.14
CA ASP A 29 -0.19 20.08 -10.76
C ASP A 29 -0.90 18.71 -10.68
N TYR A 30 -2.05 18.70 -10.03
CA TYR A 30 -2.86 17.51 -9.80
C TYR A 30 -3.22 16.81 -11.12
N SER A 31 -3.64 17.56 -12.13
CA SER A 31 -4.12 16.99 -13.38
C SER A 31 -3.00 16.29 -14.15
N THR A 32 -1.78 16.83 -14.11
CA THR A 32 -0.61 16.23 -14.76
C THR A 32 -0.22 14.92 -14.08
N VAL A 33 -0.15 14.90 -12.75
CA VAL A 33 0.20 13.68 -12.00
C VAL A 33 -0.86 12.61 -12.23
N ASP A 34 -2.13 12.97 -12.14
CA ASP A 34 -3.24 12.03 -12.36
C ASP A 34 -3.18 11.43 -13.76
N PHE A 35 -2.93 12.25 -14.78
CA PHE A 35 -2.81 11.79 -16.15
C PHE A 35 -1.68 10.77 -16.32
N GLU A 36 -0.51 11.02 -15.75
CA GLU A 36 0.63 10.13 -15.84
C GLU A 36 0.39 8.81 -15.09
N VAL A 37 -0.28 8.85 -13.95
CA VAL A 37 -0.64 7.64 -13.20
C VAL A 37 -1.59 6.77 -14.02
N HIS A 38 -2.64 7.34 -14.60
CA HIS A 38 -3.57 6.59 -15.44
C HIS A 38 -2.90 6.04 -16.69
N LYS A 39 -1.98 6.79 -17.29
CA LYS A 39 -1.18 6.32 -18.43
C LYS A 39 -0.33 5.11 -18.05
N PHE A 40 0.28 5.14 -16.87
CA PHE A 40 1.07 4.02 -16.37
C PHE A 40 0.20 2.77 -16.12
N ILE A 41 -0.98 2.96 -15.54
CA ILE A 41 -1.93 1.86 -15.32
C ILE A 41 -2.35 1.24 -16.66
N ASN A 42 -2.62 2.04 -17.67
CA ASN A 42 -2.93 1.55 -19.00
C ASN A 42 -1.79 0.76 -19.63
N PHE A 43 -0.56 1.18 -19.39
CA PHE A 43 0.62 0.44 -19.82
C PHE A 43 0.67 -0.97 -19.20
N LEU A 44 0.43 -1.06 -17.89
CA LEU A 44 0.39 -2.35 -17.20
C LEU A 44 -0.76 -3.23 -17.71
N GLU A 45 -1.93 -2.65 -17.93
CA GLU A 45 -3.08 -3.38 -18.46
C GLU A 45 -2.84 -3.89 -19.88
N ASN A 46 -2.14 -3.11 -20.71
CA ASN A 46 -1.78 -3.56 -22.05
C ASN A 46 -0.83 -4.77 -22.01
N LEU A 47 0.12 -4.78 -21.09
CA LEU A 47 1.00 -5.95 -20.91
C LEU A 47 0.20 -7.17 -20.47
N ARG A 48 -0.75 -6.99 -19.57
CA ARG A 48 -1.62 -8.08 -19.13
C ARG A 48 -2.44 -8.63 -20.30
N GLN A 49 -3.05 -7.77 -21.10
CA GLN A 49 -3.85 -8.18 -22.26
C GLN A 49 -2.98 -8.94 -23.28
N LYS A 50 -1.77 -8.46 -23.55
CA LYS A 50 -0.85 -9.14 -24.46
C LYS A 50 -0.49 -10.54 -23.96
N TYR A 51 -0.26 -10.69 -22.65
CA TYR A 51 -0.01 -12.01 -22.08
C TYR A 51 -1.23 -12.94 -22.26
N LEU A 52 -2.43 -12.44 -22.01
CA LEU A 52 -3.64 -13.26 -22.15
C LEU A 52 -3.88 -13.69 -23.61
N GLU A 53 -3.56 -12.85 -24.57
CA GLU A 53 -3.71 -13.17 -25.99
C GLU A 53 -2.66 -14.18 -26.47
N THR A 54 -1.40 -13.99 -26.11
CA THR A 54 -0.28 -14.74 -26.68
C THR A 54 0.21 -15.87 -25.79
N LYS A 55 -0.07 -15.81 -24.48
CA LYS A 55 0.49 -16.70 -23.44
C LYS A 55 2.03 -16.70 -23.42
N ASP A 56 2.65 -15.66 -23.96
CA ASP A 56 4.07 -15.49 -23.98
C ASP A 56 4.55 -14.94 -22.63
N LYS A 57 5.36 -15.70 -21.92
CA LYS A 57 5.85 -15.34 -20.58
C LYS A 57 6.70 -14.07 -20.55
N ARG A 58 7.19 -13.60 -21.69
CA ARG A 58 7.94 -12.33 -21.75
C ARG A 58 7.06 -11.16 -21.34
N TYR A 59 5.79 -11.14 -21.75
CA TYR A 59 4.84 -10.10 -21.34
C TYR A 59 4.53 -10.16 -19.85
N TRP A 60 4.40 -11.37 -19.31
CA TRP A 60 4.17 -11.55 -17.88
C TRP A 60 5.39 -11.06 -17.06
N LYS A 61 6.60 -11.37 -17.52
CA LYS A 61 7.83 -10.91 -16.85
C LYS A 61 7.95 -9.39 -16.88
N GLU A 62 7.61 -8.76 -18.01
CA GLU A 62 7.61 -7.31 -18.11
C GLU A 62 6.58 -6.70 -17.18
N LEU A 63 5.37 -7.25 -17.10
CA LEU A 63 4.34 -6.79 -16.19
C LEU A 63 4.84 -6.80 -14.74
N ILE A 64 5.40 -7.91 -14.29
CA ILE A 64 5.90 -8.02 -12.91
C ILE A 64 7.05 -7.05 -12.65
N ARG A 65 7.95 -6.88 -13.63
CA ARG A 65 9.08 -5.96 -13.50
C ARG A 65 8.63 -4.53 -13.22
N TRP A 66 7.51 -4.12 -13.80
CA TRP A 66 7.03 -2.74 -13.72
C TRP A 66 5.93 -2.52 -12.68
N LEU A 67 5.52 -3.54 -11.93
CA LEU A 67 4.58 -3.36 -10.84
C LEU A 67 5.23 -2.54 -9.73
N PRO A 68 4.64 -1.38 -9.36
CA PRO A 68 5.21 -0.55 -8.29
C PRO A 68 4.92 -1.12 -6.90
N GLU A 69 5.60 -0.60 -5.89
CA GLU A 69 5.38 -1.00 -4.49
C GLU A 69 3.95 -0.73 -4.01
N SER A 70 3.26 0.23 -4.63
CA SER A 70 1.87 0.57 -4.31
C SER A 70 0.86 -0.50 -4.77
N TRP A 71 1.30 -1.50 -5.55
CA TRP A 71 0.44 -2.60 -5.97
C TRP A 71 -0.01 -3.43 -4.77
N LEU A 72 -1.32 -3.58 -4.62
CA LEU A 72 -1.91 -4.32 -3.50
C LEU A 72 -1.81 -5.82 -3.75
N GLN A 73 -1.36 -6.56 -2.75
CA GLN A 73 -1.23 -8.01 -2.78
C GLN A 73 -1.94 -8.65 -1.60
N LYS A 74 -2.53 -9.81 -1.84
CA LYS A 74 -3.09 -10.64 -0.76
C LYS A 74 -2.14 -11.79 -0.49
N ARG A 75 -1.72 -11.92 0.76
CA ARG A 75 -0.86 -13.03 1.19
C ARG A 75 -1.33 -13.55 2.54
N THR A 76 -1.24 -14.86 2.71
CA THR A 76 -1.44 -15.48 4.01
C THR A 76 -0.11 -15.55 4.72
N ILE A 77 -0.03 -14.99 5.92
CA ILE A 77 1.18 -14.98 6.74
C ILE A 77 0.85 -15.64 8.07
N THR A 78 1.70 -16.57 8.50
CA THR A 78 1.61 -17.15 9.84
C THR A 78 2.64 -16.48 10.72
N MET A 79 2.19 -15.91 11.85
CA MET A 79 3.07 -15.24 12.80
C MET A 79 2.48 -15.32 14.21
N ASN A 80 3.33 -15.20 15.23
CA ASN A 80 2.90 -15.14 16.61
C ASN A 80 2.64 -13.70 17.07
N TYR A 81 2.07 -13.53 18.26
CA TYR A 81 1.74 -12.21 18.79
C TYR A 81 2.98 -11.37 19.13
N GLU A 82 4.10 -11.98 19.41
CA GLU A 82 5.35 -11.25 19.60
C GLU A 82 5.76 -10.52 18.30
N ASN A 83 5.68 -11.21 17.16
CA ASN A 83 5.96 -10.62 15.86
C ASN A 83 4.97 -9.51 15.54
N VAL A 84 3.68 -9.74 15.80
CA VAL A 84 2.63 -8.74 15.58
C VAL A 84 2.88 -7.51 16.46
N ARG A 85 3.24 -7.71 17.72
CA ARG A 85 3.56 -6.60 18.64
C ARG A 85 4.72 -5.77 18.13
N ASN A 86 5.79 -6.39 17.66
CA ASN A 86 6.93 -5.68 17.10
C ASN A 86 6.52 -4.84 15.89
N MET A 87 5.73 -5.40 14.99
CA MET A 87 5.21 -4.69 13.83
C MET A 87 4.29 -3.53 14.25
N TYR A 88 3.43 -3.76 15.26
CA TYR A 88 2.52 -2.73 15.76
C TYR A 88 3.26 -1.47 16.18
N PHE A 89 4.28 -1.61 17.01
CA PHE A 89 5.03 -0.45 17.48
C PHE A 89 5.91 0.18 16.39
N GLN A 90 6.41 -0.62 15.45
CA GLN A 90 7.18 -0.11 14.32
C GLN A 90 6.33 0.66 13.31
N ARG A 91 5.06 0.26 13.13
CA ARG A 91 4.19 0.79 12.08
C ARG A 91 3.18 1.83 12.57
N ARG A 92 3.08 2.04 13.88
CA ARG A 92 2.07 2.93 14.47
C ARG A 92 2.15 4.37 13.94
N ASN A 93 3.33 4.85 13.61
CA ASN A 93 3.55 6.18 13.06
C ASN A 93 4.05 6.15 11.61
N HIS A 94 3.75 5.10 10.89
CA HIS A 94 4.20 4.95 9.51
C HIS A 94 3.53 5.98 8.59
N LYS A 95 4.23 6.38 7.53
CA LYS A 95 3.74 7.38 6.57
C LYS A 95 2.52 6.91 5.80
N LEU A 96 2.45 5.62 5.46
CA LEU A 96 1.34 5.06 4.69
C LEU A 96 0.21 4.65 5.62
N THR A 97 -1.02 5.06 5.28
CA THR A 97 -2.21 4.83 6.11
C THR A 97 -2.57 3.36 6.21
N GLU A 98 -2.23 2.54 5.25
CA GLU A 98 -2.44 1.09 5.33
C GLU A 98 -1.69 0.47 6.50
N TRP A 99 -0.56 1.06 6.94
CA TRP A 99 0.18 0.63 8.12
C TRP A 99 -0.26 1.37 9.38
N SER A 100 -0.29 2.71 9.34
CA SER A 100 -0.55 3.52 10.52
C SER A 100 -2.01 3.52 10.97
N GLU A 101 -2.95 3.21 10.07
CA GLU A 101 -4.39 3.19 10.38
C GLU A 101 -4.98 1.79 10.23
N SER A 102 -4.96 1.22 9.03
CA SER A 102 -5.65 -0.05 8.76
C SER A 102 -5.03 -1.22 9.51
N PHE A 103 -3.72 -1.36 9.44
CA PHE A 103 -3.00 -2.43 10.17
C PHE A 103 -3.17 -2.28 11.67
N ILE A 104 -3.03 -1.07 12.20
CA ILE A 104 -3.14 -0.80 13.63
C ILE A 104 -4.54 -1.13 14.15
N LYS A 105 -5.59 -0.73 13.44
CA LYS A 105 -6.97 -1.08 13.80
C LYS A 105 -7.20 -2.59 13.79
N TRP A 106 -6.65 -3.27 12.80
CA TRP A 106 -6.76 -4.71 12.73
C TRP A 106 -6.10 -5.39 13.94
N VAL A 107 -4.89 -4.96 14.30
CA VAL A 107 -4.17 -5.50 15.46
C VAL A 107 -4.98 -5.29 16.73
N GLU A 108 -5.52 -4.09 16.92
CA GLU A 108 -6.32 -3.75 18.10
C GLU A 108 -7.61 -4.56 18.20
N SER A 109 -8.10 -5.11 17.08
CA SER A 109 -9.28 -5.96 17.03
C SER A 109 -9.00 -7.43 17.37
N LEU A 110 -7.74 -7.83 17.47
CA LEU A 110 -7.39 -9.23 17.74
C LEU A 110 -7.74 -9.65 19.18
N PRO A 111 -8.05 -10.94 19.39
CA PRO A 111 -8.28 -11.44 20.73
C PRO A 111 -7.06 -11.17 21.64
N TYR A 112 -7.32 -10.70 22.86
CA TYR A 112 -6.29 -10.35 23.85
C TYR A 112 -5.26 -9.33 23.37
N ALA A 113 -5.64 -8.49 22.42
CA ALA A 113 -4.71 -7.49 21.85
C ALA A 113 -4.19 -6.52 22.92
N GLU A 114 -5.04 -6.04 23.82
CA GLU A 114 -4.63 -5.14 24.90
C GLU A 114 -3.60 -5.75 25.81
N GLU A 115 -3.78 -7.01 26.18
CA GLU A 115 -2.91 -7.69 27.14
C GLU A 115 -1.60 -8.17 26.52
N LEU A 116 -1.63 -8.58 25.26
CA LEU A 116 -0.51 -9.26 24.62
C LEU A 116 0.24 -8.45 23.58
N ILE A 117 -0.38 -7.42 23.02
CA ILE A 117 0.18 -6.66 21.89
C ILE A 117 0.31 -5.19 22.21
N VAL A 118 -0.78 -4.55 22.62
CA VAL A 118 -0.89 -3.09 22.68
C VAL A 118 -0.35 -2.50 23.98
N TYR A 119 -0.12 -3.31 25.00
CA TYR A 119 0.30 -2.82 26.30
C TYR A 119 1.54 -1.92 26.22
N ASN A 120 1.52 -0.83 26.99
CA ASN A 120 2.55 0.19 26.97
C ASN A 120 3.67 -0.17 27.96
N GLY A 121 4.91 -0.15 27.46
CA GLY A 121 6.06 -0.41 28.31
C GLY A 121 6.31 -1.89 28.58
N LYS A 122 7.15 -2.14 29.60
CA LYS A 122 7.44 -3.50 30.02
C LYS A 122 6.24 -4.05 30.76
N PRO A 123 5.88 -5.32 30.51
CA PRO A 123 4.86 -5.95 31.35
C PRO A 123 5.28 -5.79 32.81
N GLU A 124 4.36 -5.29 33.63
CA GLU A 124 4.62 -5.26 35.06
C GLU A 124 4.87 -6.67 35.51
N ASN A 125 6.03 -6.88 36.11
CA ASN A 125 6.31 -8.16 36.70
C ASN A 125 5.31 -8.42 37.80
N PRO A 126 4.62 -9.52 37.72
CA PRO A 126 3.85 -9.93 38.87
C PRO A 126 4.74 -10.14 40.07
#